data_76d3336e7102eea6b2e4fe571de7382c
#
_entry.id   76d3336e7102eea6b2e4fe571de7382c
#
_cell.length_a   1.000
_cell.length_b   1.000
_cell.length_c   1.000
_cell.angle_alpha   90.00
_cell.angle_beta   90.00
_cell.angle_gamma   90.00
#
_symmetry.space_group_name_H-M   'P 1'
#
loop_
_entity.id
_entity.type
_entity.pdbx_description
1 polymer ?
#
loop_
_entity_poly.entity_id
_entity_poly.type
_entity_poly.pdbx_seq_one_letter_code
_entity_poly.pdbx_strand_id
1 'polypeptide(L)'
;MAAVEVIDDRGVVLRRDSPAQRVIALAPHLTELVFVAGAGNRLVGKVRGSDFPPEAQALAEVGDAAGLDFERILALRPDLVLAWGSGNRIADVERLERFGFAVLVLEPRRIEDIPRHIRMLGVLLGTGARAQAAARAFVSRADRLRERYRGKPAVSVLFEAWHQPLITVNGEHLISDVLRRCGARNAFAALPQLAAVVSPEQVLSADPDAIIIGSEAEDAGSEGWQRYPNLKSVRAGAIFTVSADLITRQTPRVLDAAEKICADLDSIRDRNPTSPRPSPL
;
A
#
# COMPACT_ATOMS: atom_id res chain seq x y z
N MET A 1 -20.09 -22.59 -17.90
CA MET A 1 -18.84 -22.00 -17.39
C MET A 1 -18.66 -22.48 -15.96
N ALA A 2 -17.45 -22.73 -15.48
CA ALA A 2 -17.23 -23.15 -14.10
C ALA A 2 -17.54 -21.99 -13.14
N ALA A 3 -18.21 -22.29 -12.02
CA ALA A 3 -18.44 -21.33 -10.96
C ALA A 3 -17.10 -20.79 -10.45
N VAL A 4 -17.05 -19.49 -10.15
CA VAL A 4 -15.88 -18.79 -9.64
C VAL A 4 -16.02 -18.65 -8.14
N GLU A 5 -15.01 -19.08 -7.40
CA GLU A 5 -14.98 -18.98 -5.94
C GLU A 5 -13.65 -18.36 -5.49
N VAL A 6 -13.73 -17.39 -4.58
CA VAL A 6 -12.57 -16.79 -3.90
C VAL A 6 -12.90 -16.57 -2.43
N ILE A 7 -11.87 -16.48 -1.60
CA ILE A 7 -11.98 -16.12 -0.18
C ILE A 7 -11.35 -14.75 0.00
N ASP A 8 -12.09 -13.80 0.55
CA ASP A 8 -11.59 -12.44 0.81
C ASP A 8 -10.70 -12.39 2.09
N ASP A 9 -10.12 -11.23 2.37
CA ASP A 9 -9.21 -11.09 3.52
C ASP A 9 -9.91 -11.09 4.88
N ARG A 10 -11.25 -11.13 4.91
CA ARG A 10 -12.07 -11.40 6.10
C ARG A 10 -12.35 -12.90 6.31
N GLY A 11 -11.98 -13.75 5.33
CA GLY A 11 -12.32 -15.17 5.31
C GLY A 11 -13.72 -15.45 4.73
N VAL A 12 -14.38 -14.46 4.13
CA VAL A 12 -15.69 -14.61 3.51
C VAL A 12 -15.56 -15.22 2.12
N VAL A 13 -16.32 -16.30 1.87
CA VAL A 13 -16.35 -16.97 0.56
C VAL A 13 -17.28 -16.23 -0.38
N LEU A 14 -16.76 -15.74 -1.49
CA LEU A 14 -17.52 -15.15 -2.58
C LEU A 14 -17.65 -16.16 -3.73
N ARG A 15 -18.88 -16.57 -4.06
CA ARG A 15 -19.19 -17.48 -5.17
C ARG A 15 -19.97 -16.76 -6.24
N ARG A 16 -19.64 -17.03 -7.50
CA ARG A 16 -20.31 -16.46 -8.67
C ARG A 16 -20.41 -17.50 -9.78
N ASP A 17 -21.52 -17.50 -10.49
CA ASP A 17 -21.73 -18.42 -11.65
C ASP A 17 -20.99 -17.92 -12.91
N SER A 18 -20.63 -16.63 -12.93
CA SER A 18 -19.94 -15.99 -14.05
C SER A 18 -19.04 -14.86 -13.56
N PRO A 19 -17.99 -14.50 -14.32
CA PRO A 19 -17.15 -13.34 -14.01
C PRO A 19 -17.95 -12.05 -13.92
N ALA A 20 -17.56 -11.21 -12.95
CA ALA A 20 -18.17 -9.89 -12.75
C ALA A 20 -17.98 -9.01 -13.99
N GLN A 21 -19.01 -8.22 -14.32
CA GLN A 21 -19.02 -7.35 -15.51
C GLN A 21 -19.13 -5.87 -15.14
N ARG A 22 -19.60 -5.56 -13.94
CA ARG A 22 -19.84 -4.19 -13.48
C ARG A 22 -19.25 -4.02 -12.08
N VAL A 23 -18.05 -3.47 -12.02
CA VAL A 23 -17.25 -3.38 -10.79
C VAL A 23 -17.20 -1.95 -10.29
N ILE A 24 -17.37 -1.76 -9.00
CA ILE A 24 -17.05 -0.51 -8.29
C ILE A 24 -15.86 -0.75 -7.38
N ALA A 25 -14.89 0.16 -7.40
CA ALA A 25 -13.71 0.14 -6.52
C ALA A 25 -13.78 1.28 -5.48
N LEU A 26 -13.77 0.93 -4.19
CA LEU A 26 -13.94 1.86 -3.08
C LEU A 26 -12.61 2.35 -2.50
N ALA A 27 -11.50 2.14 -3.21
CA ALA A 27 -10.20 2.73 -2.88
C ALA A 27 -9.35 2.90 -4.16
N PRO A 28 -8.42 3.89 -4.20
CA PRO A 28 -7.59 4.14 -5.37
C PRO A 28 -6.77 2.92 -5.81
N HIS A 29 -6.12 2.25 -4.88
CA HIS A 29 -5.31 1.05 -5.19
C HIS A 29 -6.17 -0.10 -5.75
N LEU A 30 -7.43 -0.24 -5.33
CA LEU A 30 -8.34 -1.27 -5.88
C LEU A 30 -8.70 -0.98 -7.33
N THR A 31 -8.90 0.30 -7.69
CA THR A 31 -9.05 0.72 -9.08
C THR A 31 -7.83 0.31 -9.91
N GLU A 32 -6.62 0.65 -9.46
CA GLU A 32 -5.39 0.28 -10.13
C GLU A 32 -5.24 -1.25 -10.28
N LEU A 33 -5.54 -2.02 -9.23
CA LEU A 33 -5.44 -3.49 -9.27
C LEU A 33 -6.38 -4.12 -10.30
N VAL A 34 -7.59 -3.56 -10.51
CA VAL A 34 -8.51 -4.02 -11.57
C VAL A 34 -7.91 -3.80 -12.96
N PHE A 35 -7.28 -2.64 -13.20
CA PHE A 35 -6.56 -2.37 -14.46
C PHE A 35 -5.37 -3.32 -14.63
N VAL A 36 -4.58 -3.52 -13.58
CA VAL A 36 -3.43 -4.47 -13.58
C VAL A 36 -3.88 -5.90 -13.88
N ALA A 37 -5.03 -6.31 -13.33
CA ALA A 37 -5.64 -7.61 -13.64
C ALA A 37 -6.17 -7.71 -15.07
N GLY A 38 -6.16 -6.61 -15.85
CA GLY A 38 -6.61 -6.55 -17.24
C GLY A 38 -8.12 -6.44 -17.42
N ALA A 39 -8.82 -5.88 -16.42
CA ALA A 39 -10.28 -5.77 -16.40
C ALA A 39 -10.77 -4.31 -16.22
N GLY A 40 -9.97 -3.31 -16.55
CA GLY A 40 -10.33 -1.88 -16.38
C GLY A 40 -11.62 -1.49 -17.07
N ASN A 41 -11.96 -2.14 -18.22
CA ASN A 41 -13.21 -1.92 -18.94
C ASN A 41 -14.48 -2.40 -18.19
N ARG A 42 -14.32 -3.10 -17.08
CA ARG A 42 -15.44 -3.56 -16.22
C ARG A 42 -15.72 -2.59 -15.06
N LEU A 43 -14.82 -1.65 -14.82
CA LEU A 43 -15.06 -0.61 -13.84
C LEU A 43 -16.18 0.33 -14.32
N VAL A 44 -17.19 0.52 -13.48
CA VAL A 44 -18.32 1.44 -13.69
C VAL A 44 -18.32 2.57 -12.67
N GLY A 45 -17.56 2.46 -11.59
CA GLY A 45 -17.46 3.47 -10.56
C GLY A 45 -16.18 3.34 -9.72
N LYS A 46 -15.74 4.48 -9.19
CA LYS A 46 -14.56 4.63 -8.36
C LYS A 46 -14.79 5.66 -7.26
N VAL A 47 -13.97 5.68 -6.22
CA VAL A 47 -13.92 6.81 -5.29
C VAL A 47 -13.01 7.92 -5.81
N ARG A 48 -13.20 9.14 -5.27
CA ARG A 48 -12.31 10.29 -5.53
C ARG A 48 -10.86 9.92 -5.21
N GLY A 49 -9.92 10.48 -5.98
CA GLY A 49 -8.48 10.17 -5.86
C GLY A 49 -8.05 8.89 -6.57
N SER A 50 -8.97 8.15 -7.22
CA SER A 50 -8.63 7.04 -8.11
C SER A 50 -8.32 7.60 -9.51
N ASP A 51 -7.11 8.07 -9.71
CA ASP A 51 -6.64 8.84 -10.88
C ASP A 51 -5.67 8.08 -11.77
N PHE A 52 -5.25 6.89 -11.35
CA PHE A 52 -4.33 6.05 -12.11
C PHE A 52 -4.96 4.67 -12.43
N PRO A 53 -4.75 4.11 -13.63
CA PRO A 53 -4.13 4.79 -14.78
C PRO A 53 -5.01 5.96 -15.30
N PRO A 54 -4.56 6.79 -16.26
CA PRO A 54 -5.32 7.95 -16.73
C PRO A 54 -6.75 7.63 -17.14
N GLU A 55 -6.99 6.44 -17.67
CA GLU A 55 -8.31 5.95 -18.08
C GLU A 55 -9.31 5.88 -16.91
N ALA A 56 -8.82 5.74 -15.68
CA ALA A 56 -9.66 5.72 -14.49
C ALA A 56 -10.34 7.07 -14.24
N GLN A 57 -9.79 8.17 -14.73
CA GLN A 57 -10.34 9.52 -14.51
C GLN A 57 -11.73 9.69 -15.12
N ALA A 58 -12.04 8.97 -16.20
CA ALA A 58 -13.35 9.02 -16.87
C ALA A 58 -14.47 8.27 -16.14
N LEU A 59 -14.13 7.48 -15.10
CA LEU A 59 -15.11 6.68 -14.36
C LEU A 59 -15.98 7.55 -13.43
N ALA A 60 -17.22 7.12 -13.22
CA ALA A 60 -18.12 7.78 -12.29
C ALA A 60 -17.61 7.74 -10.85
N GLU A 61 -17.58 8.89 -10.17
CA GLU A 61 -17.22 8.96 -8.75
C GLU A 61 -18.42 8.56 -7.89
N VAL A 62 -18.20 7.65 -6.92
CA VAL A 62 -19.23 7.12 -6.01
C VAL A 62 -18.99 7.51 -4.56
N GLY A 63 -18.21 8.55 -4.33
CA GLY A 63 -17.87 9.04 -3.00
C GLY A 63 -16.37 9.23 -2.80
N ASP A 64 -15.98 9.44 -1.54
CA ASP A 64 -14.60 9.66 -1.11
C ASP A 64 -14.38 9.10 0.31
N ALA A 65 -13.26 9.47 0.95
CA ALA A 65 -12.94 9.07 2.32
C ALA A 65 -13.96 9.57 3.37
N ALA A 66 -14.72 10.63 3.07
CA ALA A 66 -15.75 11.16 3.96
C ALA A 66 -17.07 10.35 3.90
N GLY A 67 -17.37 9.71 2.76
CA GLY A 67 -18.54 8.86 2.63
C GLY A 67 -18.85 8.42 1.21
N LEU A 68 -19.73 7.41 1.11
CA LEU A 68 -20.16 6.84 -0.17
C LEU A 68 -21.51 7.43 -0.60
N ASP A 69 -21.65 7.64 -1.90
CA ASP A 69 -22.93 7.98 -2.55
C ASP A 69 -23.66 6.67 -2.90
N PHE A 70 -24.48 6.19 -1.97
CA PHE A 70 -25.22 4.93 -2.13
C PHE A 70 -26.23 5.00 -3.27
N GLU A 71 -26.83 6.17 -3.54
CA GLU A 71 -27.81 6.32 -4.63
C GLU A 71 -27.12 6.13 -5.97
N ARG A 72 -25.92 6.72 -6.12
CA ARG A 72 -25.11 6.57 -7.32
C ARG A 72 -24.59 5.15 -7.49
N ILE A 73 -24.18 4.48 -6.41
CA ILE A 73 -23.81 3.06 -6.42
C ILE A 73 -24.99 2.21 -6.93
N LEU A 74 -26.20 2.41 -6.38
CA LEU A 74 -27.41 1.71 -6.80
C LEU A 74 -27.73 1.96 -8.28
N ALA A 75 -27.65 3.22 -8.74
CA ALA A 75 -27.89 3.60 -10.13
C ALA A 75 -26.92 2.93 -11.11
N LEU A 76 -25.65 2.75 -10.71
CA LEU A 76 -24.62 2.07 -11.50
C LEU A 76 -24.82 0.56 -11.60
N ARG A 77 -25.66 -0.04 -10.75
CA ARG A 77 -25.99 -1.47 -10.72
C ARG A 77 -24.75 -2.36 -10.79
N PRO A 78 -23.80 -2.25 -9.85
CA PRO A 78 -22.62 -3.12 -9.84
C PRO A 78 -23.03 -4.56 -9.53
N ASP A 79 -22.31 -5.51 -10.08
CA ASP A 79 -22.39 -6.92 -9.72
C ASP A 79 -21.23 -7.38 -8.83
N LEU A 80 -20.24 -6.48 -8.59
CA LEU A 80 -19.17 -6.65 -7.62
C LEU A 80 -18.71 -5.29 -7.09
N VAL A 81 -18.54 -5.19 -5.79
CA VAL A 81 -17.93 -4.02 -5.12
C VAL A 81 -16.64 -4.47 -4.46
N LEU A 82 -15.55 -3.74 -4.71
CA LEU A 82 -14.27 -3.95 -4.08
C LEU A 82 -14.09 -2.95 -2.94
N ALA A 83 -13.82 -3.42 -1.75
CA ALA A 83 -13.61 -2.60 -0.55
C ALA A 83 -12.24 -2.87 0.08
N TRP A 84 -11.72 -1.87 0.78
CA TRP A 84 -10.46 -1.94 1.53
C TRP A 84 -10.74 -2.11 3.02
N GLY A 85 -10.20 -3.16 3.63
CA GLY A 85 -10.50 -3.56 5.01
C GLY A 85 -10.24 -2.48 6.05
N SER A 86 -9.06 -1.85 6.04
CA SER A 86 -8.69 -0.80 7.00
C SER A 86 -9.04 0.63 6.53
N GLY A 87 -9.40 0.83 5.27
CA GLY A 87 -9.64 2.16 4.70
C GLY A 87 -11.11 2.50 4.50
N ASN A 88 -11.99 1.53 4.29
CA ASN A 88 -13.42 1.78 4.19
C ASN A 88 -14.11 1.58 5.55
N ARG A 89 -15.15 2.37 5.82
CA ARG A 89 -15.92 2.20 7.06
C ARG A 89 -16.66 0.87 7.04
N ILE A 90 -16.55 0.11 8.11
CA ILE A 90 -17.21 -1.20 8.26
C ILE A 90 -18.72 -1.06 8.04
N ALA A 91 -19.35 0.00 8.60
CA ALA A 91 -20.77 0.27 8.44
C ALA A 91 -21.19 0.48 6.98
N ASP A 92 -20.34 1.07 6.13
CA ASP A 92 -20.62 1.26 4.71
C ASP A 92 -20.53 -0.07 3.96
N VAL A 93 -19.54 -0.90 4.27
CA VAL A 93 -19.39 -2.26 3.71
C VAL A 93 -20.61 -3.12 4.07
N GLU A 94 -20.99 -3.16 5.35
CA GLU A 94 -22.19 -3.89 5.81
C GLU A 94 -23.48 -3.38 5.17
N ARG A 95 -23.58 -2.07 4.93
CA ARG A 95 -24.73 -1.48 4.25
C ARG A 95 -24.84 -1.94 2.79
N LEU A 96 -23.71 -2.00 2.08
CA LEU A 96 -23.67 -2.54 0.71
C LEU A 96 -24.09 -4.01 0.66
N GLU A 97 -23.61 -4.82 1.62
CA GLU A 97 -24.00 -6.23 1.74
C GLU A 97 -25.50 -6.39 2.04
N ARG A 98 -26.05 -5.54 2.93
CA ARG A 98 -27.51 -5.51 3.19
C ARG A 98 -28.34 -5.10 1.97
N PHE A 99 -27.80 -4.31 1.06
CA PHE A 99 -28.44 -4.01 -0.24
C PHE A 99 -28.32 -5.16 -1.25
N GLY A 100 -27.67 -6.27 -0.87
CA GLY A 100 -27.51 -7.47 -1.69
C GLY A 100 -26.35 -7.41 -2.69
N PHE A 101 -25.45 -6.43 -2.56
CA PHE A 101 -24.25 -6.40 -3.39
C PHE A 101 -23.25 -7.47 -2.93
N ALA A 102 -22.59 -8.10 -3.90
CA ALA A 102 -21.40 -8.91 -3.65
C ALA A 102 -20.23 -7.98 -3.33
N VAL A 103 -19.69 -8.04 -2.11
CA VAL A 103 -18.56 -7.20 -1.66
C VAL A 103 -17.34 -8.08 -1.41
N LEU A 104 -16.22 -7.76 -2.07
CA LEU A 104 -14.92 -8.36 -1.84
C LEU A 104 -14.06 -7.39 -1.02
N VAL A 105 -13.66 -7.77 0.18
CA VAL A 105 -12.78 -6.94 1.02
C VAL A 105 -11.35 -7.43 0.89
N LEU A 106 -10.45 -6.51 0.51
CA LEU A 106 -9.02 -6.77 0.38
C LEU A 106 -8.25 -5.93 1.41
N GLU A 107 -7.25 -6.55 2.06
CA GLU A 107 -6.40 -5.92 3.08
C GLU A 107 -4.93 -6.29 2.86
N PRO A 108 -4.24 -5.63 1.93
CA PRO A 108 -2.83 -5.94 1.64
C PRO A 108 -1.91 -5.39 2.73
N ARG A 109 -1.31 -6.26 3.52
CA ARG A 109 -0.34 -5.92 4.58
C ARG A 109 1.10 -6.24 4.23
N ARG A 110 1.30 -7.12 3.24
CA ARG A 110 2.61 -7.59 2.78
C ARG A 110 2.73 -7.46 1.27
N ILE A 111 3.94 -7.38 0.80
CA ILE A 111 4.22 -7.35 -0.64
C ILE A 111 3.63 -8.57 -1.35
N GLU A 112 3.60 -9.74 -0.70
CA GLU A 112 3.03 -10.98 -1.23
C GLU A 112 1.50 -10.92 -1.42
N ASP A 113 0.80 -10.04 -0.70
CA ASP A 113 -0.65 -9.90 -0.85
C ASP A 113 -1.03 -9.28 -2.20
N ILE A 114 -0.20 -8.39 -2.72
CA ILE A 114 -0.46 -7.71 -4.00
C ILE A 114 -0.63 -8.71 -5.15
N PRO A 115 0.33 -9.62 -5.45
CA PRO A 115 0.16 -10.60 -6.51
C PRO A 115 -0.94 -11.63 -6.21
N ARG A 116 -1.27 -11.90 -4.96
CA ARG A 116 -2.41 -12.71 -4.55
C ARG A 116 -3.72 -12.03 -4.95
N HIS A 117 -3.89 -10.73 -4.62
CA HIS A 117 -5.07 -9.95 -5.00
C HIS A 117 -5.21 -9.82 -6.52
N ILE A 118 -4.10 -9.58 -7.25
CA ILE A 118 -4.13 -9.53 -8.72
C ILE A 118 -4.68 -10.84 -9.30
N ARG A 119 -4.23 -12.01 -8.81
CA ARG A 119 -4.73 -13.31 -9.25
C ARG A 119 -6.20 -13.51 -8.88
N MET A 120 -6.59 -13.14 -7.67
CA MET A 120 -7.97 -13.22 -7.19
C MET A 120 -8.91 -12.40 -8.06
N LEU A 121 -8.53 -11.16 -8.37
CA LEU A 121 -9.27 -10.30 -9.30
C LEU A 121 -9.31 -10.92 -10.70
N GLY A 122 -8.21 -11.50 -11.18
CA GLY A 122 -8.18 -12.21 -12.46
C GLY A 122 -9.20 -13.35 -12.56
N VAL A 123 -9.39 -14.08 -11.47
CA VAL A 123 -10.41 -15.15 -11.37
C VAL A 123 -11.80 -14.55 -11.41
N LEU A 124 -12.10 -13.59 -10.52
CA LEU A 124 -13.42 -12.95 -10.41
C LEU A 124 -13.82 -12.18 -11.67
N LEU A 125 -12.85 -11.65 -12.40
CA LEU A 125 -13.07 -10.81 -13.58
C LEU A 125 -12.83 -11.56 -14.89
N GLY A 126 -12.55 -12.87 -14.87
CA GLY A 126 -12.34 -13.68 -16.06
C GLY A 126 -11.15 -13.25 -16.91
N THR A 127 -10.13 -12.66 -16.29
CA THR A 127 -8.89 -12.20 -16.95
C THR A 127 -7.65 -12.95 -16.48
N GLY A 128 -7.83 -14.21 -16.04
CA GLY A 128 -6.83 -15.00 -15.33
C GLY A 128 -5.44 -15.05 -16.00
N ALA A 129 -5.36 -15.16 -17.32
CA ALA A 129 -4.07 -15.19 -18.01
C ALA A 129 -3.28 -13.87 -17.85
N ARG A 130 -3.96 -12.72 -18.02
CA ARG A 130 -3.35 -11.38 -17.84
C ARG A 130 -2.94 -11.14 -16.39
N ALA A 131 -3.85 -11.42 -15.46
CA ALA A 131 -3.60 -11.29 -14.03
C ALA A 131 -2.41 -12.17 -13.57
N GLN A 132 -2.33 -13.40 -14.05
CA GLN A 132 -1.23 -14.31 -13.75
C GLN A 132 0.12 -13.79 -14.30
N ALA A 133 0.13 -13.21 -15.50
CA ALA A 133 1.33 -12.61 -16.08
C ALA A 133 1.79 -11.39 -15.25
N ALA A 134 0.87 -10.48 -14.90
CA ALA A 134 1.15 -9.31 -14.06
C ALA A 134 1.67 -9.72 -12.67
N ALA A 135 1.03 -10.70 -12.03
CA ALA A 135 1.44 -11.22 -10.73
C ALA A 135 2.86 -11.84 -10.77
N ARG A 136 3.20 -12.60 -11.83
CA ARG A 136 4.55 -13.16 -11.99
C ARG A 136 5.60 -12.07 -12.19
N ALA A 137 5.32 -11.07 -13.02
CA ALA A 137 6.23 -9.94 -13.24
C ALA A 137 6.52 -9.18 -11.93
N PHE A 138 5.47 -8.93 -11.12
CA PHE A 138 5.60 -8.31 -9.81
C PHE A 138 6.47 -9.14 -8.86
N VAL A 139 6.18 -10.44 -8.70
CA VAL A 139 6.95 -11.35 -7.83
C VAL A 139 8.43 -11.36 -8.23
N SER A 140 8.72 -11.51 -9.54
CA SER A 140 10.10 -11.49 -10.02
C SER A 140 10.84 -10.19 -9.69
N ARG A 141 10.17 -9.03 -9.80
CA ARG A 141 10.76 -7.73 -9.43
C ARG A 141 10.99 -7.63 -7.92
N ALA A 142 10.00 -8.02 -7.12
CA ALA A 142 10.08 -8.00 -5.66
C ALA A 142 11.19 -8.93 -5.12
N ASP A 143 11.38 -10.10 -5.73
CA ASP A 143 12.43 -11.04 -5.36
C ASP A 143 13.82 -10.50 -5.70
N ARG A 144 14.01 -9.90 -6.88
CA ARG A 144 15.29 -9.24 -7.22
C ARG A 144 15.65 -8.13 -6.22
N LEU A 145 14.64 -7.34 -5.81
CA LEU A 145 14.86 -6.29 -4.81
C LEU A 145 15.31 -6.89 -3.47
N ARG A 146 14.59 -7.91 -2.99
CA ARG A 146 14.93 -8.59 -1.74
C ARG A 146 16.35 -9.18 -1.76
N GLU A 147 16.72 -9.88 -2.83
CA GLU A 147 18.06 -10.49 -2.95
C GLU A 147 19.19 -9.43 -2.97
N ARG A 148 18.96 -8.30 -3.65
CA ARG A 148 19.94 -7.21 -3.71
C ARG A 148 20.28 -6.61 -2.34
N TYR A 149 19.31 -6.58 -1.42
CA TYR A 149 19.47 -5.96 -0.11
C TYR A 149 19.56 -6.97 1.05
N ARG A 150 19.57 -8.26 0.73
CA ARG A 150 19.71 -9.34 1.71
C ARG A 150 21.05 -9.20 2.46
N GLY A 151 20.97 -9.33 3.81
CA GLY A 151 22.17 -9.34 4.66
C GLY A 151 22.88 -7.99 4.81
N LYS A 152 22.35 -6.90 4.26
CA LYS A 152 22.90 -5.57 4.50
C LYS A 152 22.68 -5.15 5.95
N PRO A 153 23.56 -4.31 6.54
CA PRO A 153 23.38 -3.78 7.89
C PRO A 153 22.02 -3.11 8.06
N ALA A 154 21.34 -3.42 9.17
CA ALA A 154 20.03 -2.89 9.43
C ALA A 154 20.06 -1.39 9.73
N VAL A 155 19.19 -0.61 9.09
CA VAL A 155 18.98 0.82 9.32
C VAL A 155 17.66 1.00 10.05
N SER A 156 17.65 1.72 11.18
CA SER A 156 16.44 2.08 11.92
C SER A 156 15.75 3.25 11.23
N VAL A 157 14.47 3.12 10.89
CA VAL A 157 13.74 4.08 10.07
C VAL A 157 12.47 4.54 10.77
N LEU A 158 12.25 5.86 10.85
CA LEU A 158 10.91 6.43 10.99
C LEU A 158 10.31 6.59 9.59
N PHE A 159 9.13 6.04 9.36
CA PHE A 159 8.30 6.43 8.22
C PHE A 159 7.27 7.46 8.68
N GLU A 160 7.31 8.65 8.11
CA GLU A 160 6.33 9.72 8.33
C GLU A 160 5.27 9.65 7.24
N ALA A 161 4.06 9.20 7.63
CA ALA A 161 2.92 9.12 6.72
C ALA A 161 2.16 10.44 6.63
N TRP A 162 2.22 11.25 7.69
CA TRP A 162 1.57 12.55 7.78
C TRP A 162 2.28 13.42 8.81
N HIS A 163 2.38 14.73 8.54
CA HIS A 163 3.17 15.64 9.36
C HIS A 163 2.41 16.23 10.56
N GLN A 164 1.17 16.64 10.37
CA GLN A 164 0.36 17.29 11.42
C GLN A 164 -1.09 16.79 11.39
N PRO A 165 -1.47 15.90 12.36
CA PRO A 165 -0.61 15.30 13.40
C PRO A 165 0.45 14.39 12.81
N LEU A 166 1.59 14.19 13.51
CA LEU A 166 2.63 13.26 13.08
C LEU A 166 2.11 11.83 13.17
N ILE A 167 1.93 11.20 12.00
CA ILE A 167 1.44 9.82 11.87
C ILE A 167 2.55 8.93 11.31
N THR A 168 2.75 7.79 11.96
CA THR A 168 3.62 6.71 11.49
C THR A 168 2.84 5.39 11.42
N VAL A 169 3.49 4.35 10.94
CA VAL A 169 2.91 3.00 10.77
C VAL A 169 3.61 1.97 11.66
N ASN A 170 2.90 0.90 12.02
CA ASN A 170 3.48 -0.18 12.82
C ASN A 170 4.15 -1.27 11.95
N GLY A 171 4.65 -2.34 12.59
CA GLY A 171 5.34 -3.44 11.94
C GLY A 171 4.48 -4.31 11.02
N GLU A 172 3.15 -4.27 11.17
CA GLU A 172 2.19 -5.04 10.35
C GLU A 172 1.78 -4.30 9.07
N HIS A 173 2.14 -3.03 8.91
CA HIS A 173 1.81 -2.25 7.72
C HIS A 173 2.69 -2.63 6.53
N LEU A 174 2.14 -2.57 5.31
CA LEU A 174 2.86 -2.85 4.05
C LEU A 174 4.17 -2.06 3.92
N ILE A 175 4.19 -0.80 4.35
CA ILE A 175 5.39 0.05 4.33
C ILE A 175 6.52 -0.57 5.18
N SER A 176 6.19 -1.15 6.32
CA SER A 176 7.18 -1.86 7.15
C SER A 176 7.71 -3.12 6.47
N ASP A 177 6.91 -3.78 5.64
CA ASP A 177 7.38 -4.87 4.80
C ASP A 177 8.33 -4.40 3.69
N VAL A 178 8.05 -3.25 3.08
CA VAL A 178 8.97 -2.57 2.14
C VAL A 178 10.30 -2.26 2.83
N LEU A 179 10.29 -1.65 4.03
CA LEU A 179 11.49 -1.36 4.80
C LEU A 179 12.33 -2.62 5.07
N ARG A 180 11.69 -3.71 5.50
CA ARG A 180 12.37 -5.00 5.72
C ARG A 180 13.08 -5.52 4.47
N ARG A 181 12.47 -5.36 3.28
CA ARG A 181 13.10 -5.77 2.00
C ARG A 181 14.31 -4.94 1.65
N CYS A 182 14.37 -3.70 2.13
CA CYS A 182 15.53 -2.83 2.00
C CYS A 182 16.61 -3.08 3.10
N GLY A 183 16.45 -4.12 3.93
CA GLY A 183 17.34 -4.36 5.06
C GLY A 183 17.22 -3.31 6.16
N ALA A 184 16.04 -2.72 6.34
CA ALA A 184 15.76 -1.75 7.39
C ALA A 184 14.75 -2.31 8.40
N ARG A 185 14.65 -1.65 9.55
CA ARG A 185 13.64 -1.91 10.57
C ARG A 185 12.85 -0.64 10.86
N ASN A 186 11.55 -0.78 10.99
CA ASN A 186 10.71 0.33 11.42
C ASN A 186 10.96 0.60 12.93
N ALA A 187 11.33 1.82 13.27
CA ALA A 187 11.57 2.25 14.66
C ALA A 187 10.30 2.16 15.53
N PHE A 188 9.13 2.21 14.90
CA PHE A 188 7.82 2.15 15.55
C PHE A 188 7.06 0.85 15.29
N ALA A 189 7.76 -0.23 14.97
CA ALA A 189 7.15 -1.52 14.64
C ALA A 189 6.25 -2.09 15.75
N ALA A 190 6.51 -1.77 17.02
CA ALA A 190 5.77 -2.29 18.17
C ALA A 190 4.47 -1.56 18.51
N LEU A 191 4.10 -0.51 17.75
CA LEU A 191 2.83 0.20 17.98
C LEU A 191 1.64 -0.75 17.74
N PRO A 192 0.59 -0.67 18.58
CA PRO A 192 -0.57 -1.57 18.45
C PRO A 192 -1.47 -1.23 17.25
N GLN A 193 -1.57 0.05 16.87
CA GLN A 193 -2.38 0.50 15.74
C GLN A 193 -1.57 0.42 14.44
N LEU A 194 -2.24 0.03 13.33
CA LEU A 194 -1.63 -0.06 12.01
C LEU A 194 -1.02 1.28 11.57
N ALA A 195 -1.73 2.37 11.84
CA ALA A 195 -1.25 3.76 11.74
C ALA A 195 -1.57 4.48 13.06
N ALA A 196 -0.62 5.21 13.60
CA ALA A 196 -0.74 5.84 14.91
C ALA A 196 -0.14 7.25 14.92
N VAL A 197 -0.75 8.12 15.71
CA VAL A 197 -0.17 9.43 16.06
C VAL A 197 0.94 9.20 17.06
N VAL A 198 2.10 9.80 16.80
CA VAL A 198 3.25 9.82 17.71
C VAL A 198 3.70 11.26 17.98
N SER A 199 4.38 11.47 19.10
CA SER A 199 4.93 12.78 19.40
C SER A 199 6.38 12.92 18.94
N PRO A 200 6.87 14.16 18.72
CA PRO A 200 8.29 14.40 18.45
C PRO A 200 9.22 13.83 19.53
N GLU A 201 8.82 13.82 20.79
CA GLU A 201 9.59 13.28 21.90
C GLU A 201 9.77 11.76 21.80
N GLN A 202 8.73 11.06 21.31
CA GLN A 202 8.84 9.62 21.03
C GLN A 202 9.85 9.35 19.90
N VAL A 203 9.89 10.22 18.87
CA VAL A 203 10.88 10.12 17.81
C VAL A 203 12.29 10.41 18.31
N LEU A 204 12.47 11.44 19.15
CA LEU A 204 13.74 11.75 19.80
C LEU A 204 14.23 10.57 20.67
N SER A 205 13.34 9.92 21.39
CA SER A 205 13.66 8.74 22.19
C SER A 205 14.04 7.52 21.34
N ALA A 206 13.37 7.32 20.20
CA ALA A 206 13.65 6.22 19.27
C ALA A 206 14.95 6.43 18.48
N ASP A 207 15.36 7.70 18.29
CA ASP A 207 16.56 8.17 17.60
C ASP A 207 16.86 7.37 16.31
N PRO A 208 15.96 7.42 15.30
CA PRO A 208 16.09 6.63 14.07
C PRO A 208 17.32 7.08 13.26
N ASP A 209 17.93 6.12 12.57
CA ASP A 209 19.07 6.37 11.70
C ASP A 209 18.67 7.14 10.42
N ALA A 210 17.41 6.98 9.99
CA ALA A 210 16.83 7.70 8.86
C ALA A 210 15.36 8.06 9.10
N ILE A 211 14.90 9.13 8.44
CA ILE A 211 13.49 9.50 8.32
C ILE A 211 13.11 9.43 6.85
N ILE A 212 12.02 8.73 6.55
CA ILE A 212 11.42 8.68 5.20
C ILE A 212 10.04 9.32 5.28
N ILE A 213 9.82 10.35 4.47
CA ILE A 213 8.58 11.14 4.43
C ILE A 213 7.79 10.76 3.19
N GLY A 214 6.54 10.32 3.37
CA GLY A 214 5.60 10.10 2.28
C GLY A 214 4.96 11.43 1.86
N SER A 215 5.38 12.00 0.73
CA SER A 215 4.85 13.27 0.22
C SER A 215 4.96 13.35 -1.29
N GLU A 216 4.08 14.14 -1.92
CA GLU A 216 4.23 14.52 -3.34
C GLU A 216 5.13 15.74 -3.55
N ALA A 217 5.41 16.52 -2.50
CA ALA A 217 6.35 17.63 -2.55
C ALA A 217 7.75 17.15 -2.10
N GLU A 218 8.78 17.41 -2.92
CA GLU A 218 10.14 16.88 -2.71
C GLU A 218 10.76 17.27 -1.36
N ASP A 219 10.47 18.47 -0.85
CA ASP A 219 11.03 19.00 0.41
C ASP A 219 10.02 19.05 1.57
N ALA A 220 8.82 18.47 1.39
CA ALA A 220 7.79 18.52 2.42
C ALA A 220 8.23 17.83 3.71
N GLY A 221 8.19 18.58 4.82
CA GLY A 221 8.45 18.04 6.16
C GLY A 221 9.91 17.97 6.58
N SER A 222 10.88 18.03 5.66
CA SER A 222 12.30 17.96 6.01
C SER A 222 12.72 19.11 6.94
N GLU A 223 12.24 20.34 6.70
CA GLU A 223 12.50 21.52 7.54
C GLU A 223 12.01 21.33 8.97
N GLY A 224 10.91 20.63 9.16
CA GLY A 224 10.35 20.33 10.47
C GLY A 224 11.34 19.58 11.38
N TRP A 225 12.14 18.68 10.81
CA TRP A 225 13.11 17.88 11.54
C TRP A 225 14.43 18.60 11.80
N GLN A 226 14.80 19.61 11.02
CA GLN A 226 16.06 20.38 11.23
C GLN A 226 16.12 21.07 12.59
N ARG A 227 14.97 21.32 13.23
CA ARG A 227 14.89 21.86 14.61
C ARG A 227 15.40 20.89 15.68
N TYR A 228 15.67 19.64 15.34
CA TYR A 228 16.17 18.59 16.24
C TYR A 228 17.59 18.13 15.83
N PRO A 229 18.61 19.00 15.94
CA PRO A 229 19.95 18.73 15.42
C PRO A 229 20.68 17.55 16.09
N ASN A 230 20.17 17.07 17.22
CA ASN A 230 20.73 15.93 17.93
C ASN A 230 20.24 14.57 17.41
N LEU A 231 19.20 14.50 16.58
CA LEU A 231 18.78 13.25 15.93
C LEU A 231 19.87 12.71 15.02
N LYS A 232 20.09 11.40 15.07
CA LYS A 232 21.03 10.72 14.15
C LYS A 232 20.72 10.99 12.70
N SER A 233 19.44 10.88 12.32
CA SER A 233 18.96 11.13 10.95
C SER A 233 19.27 12.56 10.48
N VAL A 234 19.12 13.57 11.34
CA VAL A 234 19.41 14.97 11.00
C VAL A 234 20.91 15.18 10.84
N ARG A 235 21.72 14.71 11.80
CA ARG A 235 23.20 14.82 11.73
C ARG A 235 23.79 14.13 10.51
N ALA A 236 23.19 13.01 10.10
CA ALA A 236 23.65 12.23 8.95
C ALA A 236 23.11 12.75 7.61
N GLY A 237 22.23 13.77 7.62
CA GLY A 237 21.51 14.20 6.41
C GLY A 237 20.67 13.06 5.81
N ALA A 238 20.09 12.21 6.67
CA ALA A 238 19.36 11.00 6.30
C ALA A 238 17.84 11.21 6.41
N ILE A 239 17.36 12.29 5.81
CA ILE A 239 15.93 12.58 5.66
C ILE A 239 15.62 12.51 4.16
N PHE A 240 14.71 11.64 3.78
CA PHE A 240 14.37 11.36 2.39
C PHE A 240 12.88 11.49 2.17
N THR A 241 12.50 11.90 0.96
CA THR A 241 11.10 11.95 0.55
C THR A 241 10.82 10.86 -0.50
N VAL A 242 9.68 10.22 -0.38
CA VAL A 242 9.16 9.26 -1.36
C VAL A 242 7.73 9.67 -1.74
N SER A 243 7.35 9.48 -3.01
CA SER A 243 5.98 9.76 -3.44
C SER A 243 4.96 9.01 -2.58
N ALA A 244 4.05 9.75 -1.96
CA ALA A 244 2.96 9.21 -1.17
C ALA A 244 2.06 8.30 -2.04
N ASP A 245 1.77 8.71 -3.26
CA ASP A 245 0.99 7.92 -4.23
C ASP A 245 1.60 6.55 -4.52
N LEU A 246 2.93 6.45 -4.58
CA LEU A 246 3.60 5.18 -4.84
C LEU A 246 3.66 4.29 -3.61
N ILE A 247 3.93 4.85 -2.43
CA ILE A 247 4.20 4.06 -1.23
C ILE A 247 2.92 3.71 -0.44
N THR A 248 1.86 4.52 -0.52
CA THR A 248 0.60 4.29 0.20
C THR A 248 -0.42 3.51 -0.61
N ARG A 249 -0.28 3.43 -1.94
CA ARG A 249 -1.15 2.60 -2.79
C ARG A 249 -0.57 1.19 -2.91
N GLN A 250 -1.33 0.20 -2.47
CA GLN A 250 -0.93 -1.21 -2.43
C GLN A 250 -1.08 -1.85 -3.81
N THR A 251 -0.28 -1.38 -4.78
CA THR A 251 -0.28 -1.79 -6.18
C THR A 251 1.14 -2.16 -6.63
N PRO A 252 1.34 -2.70 -7.84
CA PRO A 252 2.70 -2.97 -8.34
C PRO A 252 3.64 -1.76 -8.34
N ARG A 253 3.11 -0.54 -8.38
CA ARG A 253 3.88 0.70 -8.32
C ARG A 253 4.61 0.91 -6.98
N VAL A 254 4.19 0.23 -5.92
CA VAL A 254 4.90 0.27 -4.62
C VAL A 254 6.36 -0.15 -4.75
N LEU A 255 6.70 -0.98 -5.75
CA LEU A 255 8.10 -1.35 -5.98
C LEU A 255 8.96 -0.20 -6.51
N ASP A 256 8.38 0.81 -7.18
CA ASP A 256 9.10 2.02 -7.59
C ASP A 256 9.53 2.81 -6.34
N ALA A 257 8.61 2.98 -5.38
CA ALA A 257 8.92 3.58 -4.08
C ALA A 257 9.94 2.74 -3.30
N ALA A 258 9.77 1.41 -3.29
CA ALA A 258 10.68 0.50 -2.60
C ALA A 258 12.12 0.58 -3.15
N GLU A 259 12.30 0.64 -4.46
CA GLU A 259 13.60 0.79 -5.10
C GLU A 259 14.29 2.10 -4.69
N LYS A 260 13.52 3.22 -4.67
CA LYS A 260 14.03 4.51 -4.19
C LYS A 260 14.43 4.44 -2.72
N ILE A 261 13.54 3.96 -1.84
CA ILE A 261 13.82 3.81 -0.41
C ILE A 261 15.08 2.97 -0.18
N CYS A 262 15.19 1.83 -0.85
CA CYS A 262 16.35 0.96 -0.71
C CYS A 262 17.65 1.66 -1.14
N ALA A 263 17.63 2.44 -2.22
CA ALA A 263 18.80 3.20 -2.69
C ALA A 263 19.19 4.32 -1.70
N ASP A 264 18.20 5.06 -1.17
CA ASP A 264 18.41 6.09 -0.17
C ASP A 264 19.08 5.51 1.10
N LEU A 265 18.58 4.35 1.58
CA LEU A 265 19.15 3.66 2.74
C LEU A 265 20.56 3.11 2.48
N ASP A 266 20.87 2.70 1.26
CA ASP A 266 22.23 2.31 0.89
C ASP A 266 23.20 3.48 0.98
N SER A 267 22.78 4.68 0.59
CA SER A 267 23.63 5.87 0.70
C SER A 267 24.08 6.17 2.14
N ILE A 268 23.27 5.76 3.13
CA ILE A 268 23.62 5.90 4.56
C ILE A 268 24.67 4.84 4.95
N ARG A 269 24.47 3.59 4.50
CA ARG A 269 25.40 2.48 4.79
C ARG A 269 26.79 2.76 4.25
N ASP A 270 26.88 3.34 3.05
CA ASP A 270 28.14 3.68 2.40
C ASP A 270 28.89 4.81 3.13
N ARG A 271 28.16 5.74 3.78
CA ARG A 271 28.76 6.81 4.59
C ARG A 271 29.25 6.34 5.96
N ASN A 272 28.72 5.22 6.48
CA ASN A 272 29.04 4.64 7.79
C ASN A 272 29.54 3.19 7.69
N PRO A 273 30.74 2.91 7.15
CA PRO A 273 31.23 1.56 6.92
C PRO A 273 31.60 0.77 8.20
N THR A 274 31.38 1.34 9.41
CA THR A 274 31.79 0.76 10.70
C THR A 274 30.77 -0.16 11.39
N SER A 275 29.65 -0.49 10.77
CA SER A 275 28.77 -1.53 11.30
C SER A 275 29.35 -2.93 11.04
N PRO A 276 29.62 -3.76 12.08
CA PRO A 276 30.20 -5.08 11.89
C PRO A 276 29.29 -5.95 11.00
N ARG A 277 29.89 -6.57 9.98
CA ARG A 277 29.20 -7.62 9.20
C ARG A 277 28.81 -8.74 10.16
N PRO A 278 27.57 -9.25 10.14
CA PRO A 278 27.25 -10.46 10.91
C PRO A 278 28.18 -11.58 10.45
N SER A 279 28.83 -12.24 11.41
CA SER A 279 29.64 -13.42 11.15
C SER A 279 28.75 -14.51 10.53
N PRO A 280 29.21 -15.23 9.50
CA PRO A 280 28.48 -16.36 8.98
C PRO A 280 28.45 -17.46 10.06
N LEU A 281 27.25 -17.92 10.42
CA LEU A 281 27.01 -19.15 11.18
C LEU A 281 27.05 -20.35 10.25
#